data_beb41e66fa65d829e50dc9bb1393ed13
#
_entry.id   beb41e66fa65d829e50dc9bb1393ed13
#
_cell.length_a   1.000
_cell.length_b   1.000
_cell.length_c   1.000
_cell.angle_alpha   90.00
_cell.angle_beta   90.00
_cell.angle_gamma   90.00
#
_symmetry.space_group_name_H-M   'P 1'
#
loop_
_entity.id
_entity.type
_entity.pdbx_description
1 polymer ?
#
loop_
_entity_poly.entity_id
_entity_poly.type
_entity_poly.pdbx_seq_one_letter_code
_entity_poly.pdbx_strand_id
1 'polypeptide(L)'
;EEMTAYFEKHGLPKSTLIFPTIYGNYMCDRNERATLKKRLSALGIPDYGFHLFRHTHASLMLNAGMNWKELQHRMGHKSITTTMDTYAELAPKKKLEAVDIFLNKMEELAD
;
A
#
# COMPACT_ATOMS: atom_id res chain seq x y z
N GLU A 1 6.76 -14.71 -10.98
CA GLU A 1 7.56 -15.89 -10.64
C GLU A 1 7.66 -16.12 -9.13
N GLU A 2 8.03 -15.12 -8.33
CA GLU A 2 8.10 -15.25 -6.87
C GLU A 2 6.74 -15.57 -6.22
N MET A 3 5.66 -14.96 -6.67
CA MET A 3 4.31 -15.23 -6.21
C MET A 3 3.87 -16.66 -6.53
N THR A 4 4.20 -17.18 -7.71
CA THR A 4 3.89 -18.57 -8.09
C THR A 4 4.61 -19.55 -7.20
N ALA A 5 5.89 -19.33 -6.94
CA ALA A 5 6.68 -20.14 -6.01
C ALA A 5 6.13 -20.11 -4.58
N TYR A 6 5.66 -18.95 -4.12
CA TYR A 6 5.00 -18.80 -2.82
C TYR A 6 3.73 -19.65 -2.73
N PHE A 7 2.88 -19.59 -3.74
CA PHE A 7 1.63 -20.37 -3.77
C PHE A 7 1.89 -21.88 -3.80
N GLU A 8 2.87 -22.32 -4.58
CA GLU A 8 3.27 -23.72 -4.63
C GLU A 8 3.81 -24.21 -3.27
N LYS A 9 4.65 -23.41 -2.62
CA LYS A 9 5.22 -23.73 -1.30
C LYS A 9 4.17 -23.88 -0.22
N HIS A 10 3.08 -23.09 -0.28
CA HIS A 10 2.03 -23.08 0.73
C HIS A 10 0.80 -23.92 0.34
N GLY A 11 0.88 -24.68 -0.75
CA GLY A 11 -0.22 -25.51 -1.23
C GLY A 11 -1.47 -24.74 -1.66
N LEU A 12 -1.30 -23.48 -2.06
CA LEU A 12 -2.39 -22.65 -2.53
C LEU A 12 -2.77 -22.98 -3.97
N PRO A 13 -4.05 -22.88 -4.34
CA PRO A 13 -4.48 -23.21 -5.69
C PRO A 13 -3.87 -22.27 -6.73
N LYS A 14 -3.53 -22.80 -7.89
CA LYS A 14 -3.14 -21.99 -9.04
C LYS A 14 -4.32 -21.11 -9.46
N SER A 15 -4.08 -19.83 -9.61
CA SER A 15 -5.08 -18.87 -10.05
C SER A 15 -4.47 -17.87 -11.02
N THR A 16 -5.31 -17.37 -11.93
CA THR A 16 -4.97 -16.21 -12.77
C THR A 16 -5.08 -14.89 -12.02
N LEU A 17 -5.66 -14.90 -10.84
CA LEU A 17 -5.78 -13.74 -9.95
C LEU A 17 -4.46 -13.50 -9.21
N ILE A 18 -4.08 -12.24 -9.06
CA ILE A 18 -2.89 -11.84 -8.30
C ILE A 18 -3.12 -12.09 -6.80
N PHE A 19 -4.31 -11.81 -6.31
CA PHE A 19 -4.72 -12.01 -4.92
C PHE A 19 -5.98 -12.88 -4.86
N PRO A 20 -5.87 -14.21 -5.00
CA PRO A 20 -7.01 -15.10 -4.85
C PRO A 20 -7.28 -15.41 -3.39
N THR A 21 -8.51 -15.88 -3.10
CA THR A 21 -8.79 -16.58 -1.84
C THR A 21 -8.07 -17.93 -1.81
N ILE A 22 -8.06 -18.58 -0.64
CA ILE A 22 -7.52 -19.96 -0.51
C ILE A 22 -8.22 -20.98 -1.43
N TYR A 23 -9.40 -20.65 -1.91
CA TYR A 23 -10.16 -21.47 -2.89
C TYR A 23 -9.96 -21.04 -4.35
N GLY A 24 -9.09 -20.08 -4.61
CA GLY A 24 -8.81 -19.56 -5.96
C GLY A 24 -9.82 -18.55 -6.50
N ASN A 25 -10.76 -18.09 -5.69
CA ASN A 25 -11.81 -17.14 -6.07
C ASN A 25 -11.40 -15.68 -5.83
N TYR A 26 -12.23 -14.75 -6.31
CA TYR A 26 -12.07 -13.33 -6.01
C TYR A 26 -12.22 -13.07 -4.52
N MET A 27 -11.36 -12.22 -3.98
CA MET A 27 -11.48 -11.73 -2.61
C MET A 27 -12.71 -10.82 -2.48
N CYS A 28 -13.39 -10.92 -1.33
CA CYS A 28 -14.50 -10.04 -0.99
C CYS A 28 -13.95 -8.75 -0.37
N ASP A 29 -14.19 -7.61 -1.03
CA ASP A 29 -13.73 -6.29 -0.57
C ASP A 29 -14.15 -5.99 0.88
N ARG A 30 -15.38 -6.31 1.26
CA ARG A 30 -15.86 -6.13 2.63
C ARG A 30 -15.03 -6.91 3.66
N ASN A 31 -14.69 -8.15 3.37
CA ASN A 31 -13.94 -9.00 4.28
C ASN A 31 -12.50 -8.52 4.42
N GLU A 32 -11.89 -8.12 3.31
CA GLU A 32 -10.52 -7.60 3.30
C GLU A 32 -10.42 -6.26 4.04
N ARG A 33 -11.39 -5.37 3.87
CA ARG A 33 -11.46 -4.12 4.62
C ARG A 33 -11.62 -4.36 6.13
N ALA A 34 -12.48 -5.28 6.53
CA ALA A 34 -12.66 -5.64 7.93
C ALA A 34 -11.38 -6.22 8.55
N THR A 35 -10.68 -7.08 7.80
CA THR A 35 -9.40 -7.66 8.21
C THR A 35 -8.33 -6.59 8.37
N LEU A 36 -8.22 -5.68 7.39
CA LEU A 36 -7.28 -4.56 7.45
C LEU A 36 -7.55 -3.68 8.67
N LYS A 37 -8.79 -3.28 8.88
CA LYS A 37 -9.21 -2.48 10.02
C LYS A 37 -8.82 -3.12 11.35
N LYS A 38 -9.07 -4.41 11.50
CA LYS A 38 -8.71 -5.18 12.71
C LYS A 38 -7.19 -5.16 12.95
N ARG A 39 -6.40 -5.36 11.90
CA ARG A 39 -4.93 -5.37 11.98
C ARG A 39 -4.37 -4.00 12.31
N LEU A 40 -4.86 -2.95 11.66
CA LEU A 40 -4.46 -1.57 11.93
C LEU A 40 -4.79 -1.19 13.38
N SER A 41 -5.99 -1.54 13.85
CA SER A 41 -6.41 -1.29 15.23
C SER A 41 -5.50 -1.98 16.25
N ALA A 42 -5.09 -3.23 15.98
CA ALA A 42 -4.17 -3.95 16.84
C ALA A 42 -2.78 -3.30 16.93
N LEU A 43 -2.39 -2.56 15.90
CA LEU A 43 -1.13 -1.79 15.85
C LEU A 43 -1.27 -0.35 16.36
N GLY A 44 -2.46 0.05 16.78
CA GLY A 44 -2.73 1.43 17.19
C GLY A 44 -2.75 2.44 16.04
N ILE A 45 -2.92 1.96 14.81
CA ILE A 45 -2.98 2.79 13.61
C ILE A 45 -4.44 3.07 13.28
N PRO A 46 -4.84 4.33 13.05
CA PRO A 46 -6.19 4.66 12.62
C PRO A 46 -6.58 4.00 11.30
N ASP A 47 -7.86 3.70 11.13
CA ASP A 47 -8.37 3.08 9.90
C ASP A 47 -8.47 4.10 8.77
N TYR A 48 -7.44 4.14 7.94
CA TYR A 48 -7.41 4.95 6.71
C TYR A 48 -7.78 4.15 5.45
N GLY A 49 -8.12 2.87 5.58
CA GLY A 49 -8.42 1.98 4.46
C GLY A 49 -7.22 1.65 3.58
N PHE A 50 -7.48 1.02 2.43
CA PHE A 50 -6.42 0.62 1.49
C PHE A 50 -5.71 1.80 0.82
N HIS A 51 -6.35 2.97 0.71
CA HIS A 51 -5.72 4.16 0.15
C HIS A 51 -4.50 4.64 0.95
N LEU A 52 -4.40 4.27 2.23
CA LEU A 52 -3.20 4.54 3.02
C LEU A 52 -1.94 4.01 2.35
N PHE A 53 -1.97 2.78 1.85
CA PHE A 53 -0.81 2.18 1.19
C PHE A 53 -0.43 2.91 -0.08
N ARG A 54 -1.42 3.33 -0.86
CA ARG A 54 -1.21 4.11 -2.08
C ARG A 54 -0.58 5.46 -1.78
N HIS A 55 -1.09 6.19 -0.79
CA HIS A 55 -0.54 7.48 -0.36
C HIS A 55 0.87 7.34 0.23
N THR A 56 1.09 6.33 1.05
CA THR A 56 2.41 6.04 1.63
C THR A 56 3.42 5.74 0.54
N HIS A 57 3.08 4.88 -0.42
CA HIS A 57 3.95 4.56 -1.56
C HIS A 57 4.33 5.82 -2.34
N ALA A 58 3.35 6.65 -2.70
CA ALA A 58 3.59 7.88 -3.43
C ALA A 58 4.49 8.86 -2.65
N SER A 59 4.27 8.99 -1.35
CA SER A 59 5.08 9.85 -0.48
C SER A 59 6.53 9.36 -0.38
N LEU A 60 6.74 8.06 -0.24
CA LEU A 60 8.06 7.45 -0.21
C LEU A 60 8.81 7.66 -1.53
N MET A 61 8.13 7.49 -2.66
CA MET A 61 8.72 7.69 -3.98
C MET A 61 9.12 9.14 -4.21
N LEU A 62 8.27 10.11 -3.85
CA LEU A 62 8.60 11.53 -3.93
C LEU A 62 9.79 11.89 -3.04
N ASN A 63 9.83 11.39 -1.81
CA ASN A 63 10.95 11.62 -0.90
C ASN A 63 12.24 10.97 -1.40
N ALA A 64 12.15 9.87 -2.12
CA ALA A 64 13.30 9.23 -2.77
C ALA A 64 13.77 9.94 -4.04
N GLY A 65 13.14 11.05 -4.42
CA GLY A 65 13.54 11.86 -5.56
C GLY A 65 12.85 11.52 -6.88
N MET A 66 11.80 10.68 -6.86
CA MET A 66 11.01 10.40 -8.05
C MET A 66 10.31 11.69 -8.53
N ASN A 67 10.38 11.97 -9.81
CA ASN A 67 9.68 13.12 -10.37
C ASN A 67 8.17 12.87 -10.49
N TRP A 68 7.40 13.97 -10.59
CA TRP A 68 5.93 13.90 -10.65
C TRP A 68 5.39 13.09 -11.83
N LYS A 69 6.08 13.12 -12.96
CA LYS A 69 5.64 12.41 -14.17
C LYS A 69 5.83 10.90 -14.05
N GLU A 70 6.92 10.48 -13.48
CA GLU A 70 7.18 9.07 -13.17
C GLU A 70 6.17 8.55 -12.14
N LEU A 71 5.89 9.36 -11.10
CA LEU A 71 4.89 9.02 -10.10
C LEU A 71 3.49 8.92 -10.71
N GLN A 72 3.10 9.87 -11.57
CA GLN A 72 1.84 9.82 -12.32
C GLN A 72 1.68 8.51 -13.07
N HIS A 73 2.70 8.13 -13.81
CA HIS A 73 2.70 6.89 -14.59
C HIS A 73 2.59 5.65 -13.68
N ARG A 74 3.38 5.61 -12.63
CA ARG A 74 3.39 4.51 -11.66
C ARG A 74 2.06 4.35 -10.93
N MET A 75 1.41 5.46 -10.59
CA MET A 75 0.10 5.47 -9.92
C MET A 75 -1.07 5.24 -10.86
N GLY A 76 -0.85 5.26 -12.17
CA GLY A 76 -1.89 5.08 -13.18
C GLY A 76 -2.82 6.29 -13.31
N HIS A 77 -2.41 7.48 -12.89
CA HIS A 77 -3.22 8.68 -13.06
C HIS A 77 -3.19 9.15 -14.53
N LYS A 78 -4.35 9.49 -15.07
CA LYS A 78 -4.47 10.00 -16.45
C LYS A 78 -3.85 11.39 -16.62
N SER A 79 -3.81 12.18 -15.57
CA SER A 79 -3.30 13.55 -15.57
C SER A 79 -2.29 13.75 -14.45
N ILE A 80 -1.22 14.49 -14.75
CA ILE A 80 -0.25 14.93 -13.75
C ILE A 80 -0.88 15.84 -12.69
N THR A 81 -1.89 16.62 -13.07
CA THR A 81 -2.66 17.48 -12.17
C THR A 81 -3.30 16.66 -11.06
N THR A 82 -3.89 15.50 -11.37
CA THR A 82 -4.46 14.59 -10.36
C THR A 82 -3.41 14.14 -9.36
N THR A 83 -2.22 13.79 -9.82
CA THR A 83 -1.11 13.39 -8.95
C THR A 83 -0.67 14.56 -8.06
N MET A 84 -0.49 15.74 -8.64
CA MET A 84 -0.05 16.94 -7.93
C MET A 84 -1.11 17.40 -6.91
N ASP A 85 -2.39 17.43 -7.29
CA ASP A 85 -3.48 17.85 -6.40
C ASP A 85 -3.64 16.87 -5.23
N THR A 86 -3.53 15.58 -5.48
CA THR A 86 -3.64 14.54 -4.44
C THR A 86 -2.51 14.64 -3.42
N TYR A 87 -1.28 14.96 -3.85
CA TYR A 87 -0.08 14.89 -3.00
C TYR A 87 0.56 16.24 -2.68
N ALA A 88 0.15 17.35 -3.33
CA ALA A 88 0.71 18.69 -3.07
C ALA A 88 0.31 19.24 -1.70
N GLU A 89 -0.90 18.94 -1.23
CA GLU A 89 -1.37 19.34 0.10
C GLU A 89 -0.67 18.60 1.25
N LEU A 90 -0.03 17.49 0.93
CA LEU A 90 0.83 16.82 1.87
C LEU A 90 2.14 17.62 1.97
N ALA A 91 2.05 18.77 2.66
CA ALA A 91 3.22 19.61 2.92
C ALA A 91 4.38 18.76 3.46
N PRO A 92 5.62 19.00 3.02
CA PRO A 92 6.77 18.16 3.35
C PRO A 92 6.92 17.82 4.84
N LYS A 93 6.55 18.74 5.73
CA LYS A 93 6.66 18.55 7.19
C LYS A 93 5.68 17.53 7.79
N LYS A 94 4.41 17.52 7.37
CA LYS A 94 3.42 16.56 7.88
C LYS A 94 3.58 15.16 7.28
N LYS A 95 4.16 15.08 6.09
CA LYS A 95 4.49 13.81 5.44
C LYS A 95 5.65 13.10 6.10
N LEU A 96 6.68 13.85 6.45
CA LEU A 96 7.84 13.30 7.14
C LEU A 96 7.40 12.64 8.45
N GLU A 97 6.54 13.28 9.24
CA GLU A 97 6.05 12.68 10.49
C GLU A 97 5.32 11.35 10.29
N ALA A 98 4.43 11.26 9.31
CA ALA A 98 3.69 10.02 9.04
C ALA A 98 4.58 8.91 8.47
N VAL A 99 5.52 9.27 7.61
CA VAL A 99 6.51 8.33 7.05
C VAL A 99 7.50 7.91 8.12
N ASP A 100 7.97 8.83 8.95
CA ASP A 100 8.88 8.51 10.05
C ASP A 100 8.24 7.58 11.09
N ILE A 101 6.97 7.81 11.44
CA ILE A 101 6.21 6.92 12.31
C ILE A 101 6.13 5.52 11.69
N PHE A 102 5.84 5.44 10.40
CA PHE A 102 5.75 4.16 9.70
C PHE A 102 7.11 3.45 9.63
N LEU A 103 8.17 4.16 9.27
CA LEU A 103 9.53 3.60 9.21
C LEU A 103 10.02 3.14 10.58
N ASN A 104 9.82 3.95 11.62
CA ASN A 104 10.18 3.58 12.99
C ASN A 104 9.43 2.32 13.44
N LYS A 105 8.14 2.21 13.12
CA LYS A 105 7.36 0.99 13.40
C LYS A 105 7.85 -0.21 12.62
N MET A 106 8.27 -0.04 11.37
CA MET A 106 8.85 -1.12 10.56
C MET A 106 10.17 -1.59 11.13
N GLU A 107 11.02 -0.69 11.61
CA GLU A 107 12.29 -1.01 12.26
C GLU A 107 12.07 -1.76 13.58
N GLU A 108 11.13 -1.30 14.41
CA GLU A 108 10.73 -2.01 15.64
C GLU A 108 10.24 -3.43 15.38
N LEU A 109 9.54 -3.67 14.27
CA LEU A 109 9.03 -5.00 13.88
C LEU A 109 10.10 -5.88 13.23
N ALA A 110 11.17 -5.30 12.70
CA ALA A 110 12.30 -6.03 12.10
C ALA A 110 13.31 -6.53 13.15
N ASP A 111 13.35 -5.93 14.31
CA ASP A 111 14.13 -6.35 15.47
C ASP A 111 13.34 -7.42 16.26
#